data_000968a5225e93bc72cc04e8cf58e5a5
#
_entry.id   000968a5225e93bc72cc04e8cf58e5a5
#
_cell.length_a   1.000
_cell.length_b   1.000
_cell.length_c   1.000
_cell.angle_alpha   90.00
_cell.angle_beta   90.00
_cell.angle_gamma   90.00
#
_symmetry.space_group_name_H-M   'P 1'
#
loop_
_entity.id
_entity.type
_entity.pdbx_description
1 polymer ?
#
loop_
_entity_poly.entity_id
_entity_poly.type
_entity_poly.pdbx_seq_one_letter_code
_entity_poly.pdbx_strand_id
1 'polypeptide(L)' 'HNSIYNLQFLGTSAQETVIQAVIKQFDLSLNILFANMTEINGTVIGQMFIQLLGDPLIIQEAIQFLELQGVKVEQSGVSQ' A
#
# COMPACT_ATOMS: atom_id res chain seq x y z
N HIS A 1 -2.64 -16.11 -5.46
CA HIS A 1 -1.77 -15.84 -4.31
C HIS A 1 -2.09 -14.48 -3.73
N ASN A 2 -2.46 -14.47 -2.47
CA ASN A 2 -2.93 -13.26 -1.79
C ASN A 2 -1.98 -12.88 -0.67
N SER A 3 -1.61 -11.61 -0.63
CA SER A 3 -0.76 -11.12 0.45
C SER A 3 -1.33 -9.85 1.03
N ILE A 4 -1.21 -9.72 2.32
CA ILE A 4 -1.70 -8.55 3.07
C ILE A 4 -0.50 -7.74 3.50
N TYR A 5 -0.56 -6.44 3.23
CA TYR A 5 0.52 -5.51 3.52
C TYR A 5 0.02 -4.33 4.33
N ASN A 6 0.86 -3.89 5.24
CA ASN A 6 0.63 -2.67 6.00
C ASN A 6 1.46 -1.57 5.37
N LEU A 7 0.79 -0.53 4.90
CA LEU A 7 1.44 0.62 4.28
C LEU A 7 1.38 1.80 5.22
N GLN A 8 2.50 2.51 5.35
CA GLN A 8 2.54 3.74 6.13
C GLN A 8 2.93 4.89 5.22
N PHE A 9 2.13 5.94 5.26
CA PHE A 9 2.32 7.16 4.47
C PHE A 9 2.56 8.34 5.40
N LEU A 10 3.50 9.21 5.03
CA LEU A 10 3.70 10.47 5.73
C LEU A 10 3.04 11.57 4.91
N GLY A 11 2.16 12.33 5.56
CA GLY A 11 1.44 13.40 4.90
C GLY A 11 0.10 12.94 4.32
N THR A 12 -0.72 13.89 3.91
CA THR A 12 -2.09 13.62 3.53
C THR A 12 -2.29 13.37 2.04
N SER A 13 -1.45 13.98 1.20
CA SER A 13 -1.77 14.08 -0.22
C SER A 13 -1.27 12.93 -1.07
N ALA A 14 -0.29 12.16 -0.59
CA ALA A 14 0.36 11.15 -1.42
C ALA A 14 -0.41 9.85 -1.48
N GLN A 15 -1.24 9.56 -0.48
CA GLN A 15 -1.83 8.25 -0.28
C GLN A 15 -2.71 7.82 -1.47
N GLU A 16 -3.67 8.66 -1.81
CA GLU A 16 -4.61 8.34 -2.87
C GLU A 16 -3.93 8.28 -4.24
N THR A 17 -3.04 9.23 -4.49
CA THR A 17 -2.32 9.29 -5.76
C THR A 17 -1.45 8.06 -5.97
N VAL A 18 -0.75 7.63 -4.93
CA VAL A 18 0.13 6.47 -5.01
C VAL A 18 -0.67 5.19 -5.24
N ILE A 19 -1.78 5.03 -4.52
CA ILE A 19 -2.62 3.84 -4.69
C ILE A 19 -3.20 3.78 -6.10
N GLN A 20 -3.67 4.91 -6.64
CA GLN A 20 -4.18 4.95 -8.01
C GLN A 20 -3.09 4.60 -9.02
N ALA A 21 -1.87 5.07 -8.79
CA ALA A 21 -0.77 4.77 -9.68
C ALA A 21 -0.47 3.26 -9.70
N VAL A 22 -0.52 2.61 -8.55
CA VAL A 22 -0.32 1.16 -8.48
C VAL A 22 -1.39 0.44 -9.31
N ILE A 23 -2.64 0.81 -9.13
CA ILE A 23 -3.74 0.16 -9.82
C ILE A 23 -3.62 0.35 -11.34
N LYS A 24 -3.16 1.52 -11.77
CA LYS A 24 -3.05 1.82 -13.21
C LYS A 24 -1.84 1.17 -13.86
N GLN A 25 -0.73 1.06 -13.14
CA GLN A 25 0.53 0.61 -13.73
C GLN A 25 0.73 -0.90 -13.67
N PHE A 26 0.11 -1.57 -12.73
CA PHE A 26 0.36 -2.99 -12.51
C PHE A 26 -0.91 -3.81 -12.72
N ASP A 27 -0.75 -4.96 -13.35
CA ASP A 27 -1.86 -5.87 -13.60
C ASP A 27 -2.12 -6.71 -12.36
N LEU A 28 -2.80 -6.09 -11.40
CA LEU A 28 -3.16 -6.74 -10.15
C LEU A 28 -4.46 -6.15 -9.63
N SER A 29 -5.03 -6.81 -8.63
CA SER A 29 -6.18 -6.28 -7.89
C SER A 29 -5.73 -5.86 -6.50
N LEU A 30 -6.31 -4.78 -6.01
CA LEU A 30 -5.98 -4.23 -4.70
C LEU A 30 -7.27 -4.01 -3.93
N ASN A 31 -7.33 -4.60 -2.74
CA ASN A 31 -8.44 -4.38 -1.82
C ASN A 31 -7.92 -3.63 -0.61
N ILE A 32 -8.61 -2.56 -0.23
CA ILE A 32 -8.30 -1.82 0.99
C ILE A 32 -9.09 -2.47 2.11
N LEU A 33 -8.39 -3.07 3.07
CA LEU A 33 -9.01 -3.75 4.19
C LEU A 33 -9.28 -2.77 5.35
N PHE A 34 -8.40 -1.81 5.52
CA PHE A 34 -8.49 -0.84 6.59
C PHE A 34 -7.64 0.37 6.23
N ALA A 35 -8.12 1.55 6.54
CA ALA A 35 -7.36 2.79 6.33
C ALA A 35 -7.65 3.73 7.49
N ASN A 36 -6.59 4.41 7.94
CA ASN A 36 -6.66 5.27 9.10
C ASN A 36 -5.67 6.42 8.94
N MET A 37 -6.02 7.58 9.44
CA MET A 37 -5.11 8.74 9.47
C MET A 37 -5.02 9.23 10.90
N THR A 38 -3.80 9.44 11.36
CA THR A 38 -3.53 9.90 12.72
C THR A 38 -2.58 11.09 12.65
N GLU A 39 -2.82 12.08 13.51
CA GLU A 39 -1.91 13.21 13.64
C GLU A 39 -1.11 13.06 14.93
N ILE A 40 0.22 13.12 14.80
CA ILE A 40 1.13 13.04 15.93
C ILE A 40 2.08 14.22 15.83
N ASN A 41 2.03 15.12 16.81
CA ASN A 41 2.91 16.30 16.88
C ASN A 41 2.85 17.12 15.58
N GLY A 42 1.66 17.29 15.03
CA GLY A 42 1.47 18.07 13.81
C GLY A 42 1.78 17.33 12.53
N THR A 43 2.22 16.08 12.61
CA THR A 43 2.50 15.28 11.42
C THR A 43 1.38 14.29 11.21
N VAL A 44 0.83 14.29 10.00
CA VAL A 44 -0.21 13.34 9.64
C VAL A 44 0.45 12.06 9.15
N ILE A 45 0.03 10.94 9.74
CA ILE A 45 0.51 9.61 9.36
C ILE A 45 -0.69 8.80 8.88
N GLY A 46 -0.63 8.35 7.65
CA GLY A 46 -1.63 7.47 7.10
C GLY A 46 -1.19 6.02 7.23
N GLN A 47 -2.12 5.15 7.59
CA GLN A 47 -1.88 3.72 7.69
C GLN A 47 -2.97 3.01 6.88
N MET A 48 -2.56 2.03 6.11
CA MET A 48 -3.49 1.30 5.27
C MET A 48 -3.09 -0.16 5.20
N PHE A 49 -4.04 -1.04 5.48
CA PHE A 49 -3.87 -2.47 5.24
C PHE A 49 -4.51 -2.80 3.91
N ILE A 50 -3.73 -3.39 3.01
CA ILE A 50 -4.22 -3.75 1.69
C ILE A 50 -3.98 -5.22 1.44
N GLN A 51 -4.79 -5.78 0.57
CA GLN A 51 -4.60 -7.12 0.04
C GLN A 51 -4.29 -6.98 -1.44
N LEU A 52 -3.20 -7.61 -1.87
CA LEU A 52 -2.80 -7.62 -3.27
C LEU A 52 -3.06 -9.01 -3.86
N LEU A 53 -3.72 -9.03 -5.00
CA LEU A 53 -4.13 -10.25 -5.68
C LEU A 53 -3.56 -10.23 -7.09
N GLY A 54 -2.82 -11.25 -7.46
CA GLY A 54 -2.27 -11.34 -8.80
C GLY A 54 -0.99 -12.15 -8.83
N ASP A 55 -0.26 -11.99 -9.92
CA ASP A 55 1.02 -12.67 -10.11
C ASP A 55 2.03 -12.21 -9.05
N PRO A 56 2.70 -13.14 -8.35
CA PRO A 56 3.65 -12.76 -7.31
C PRO A 56 4.77 -11.84 -7.79
N LEU A 57 5.21 -11.98 -9.03
CA LEU A 57 6.26 -11.10 -9.56
C LEU A 57 5.75 -9.69 -9.76
N ILE A 58 4.52 -9.55 -10.22
CA ILE A 58 3.90 -8.24 -10.40
C ILE A 58 3.65 -7.58 -9.05
N ILE A 59 3.23 -8.36 -8.07
CA ILE A 59 3.04 -7.86 -6.71
C ILE A 59 4.35 -7.33 -6.15
N GLN A 60 5.46 -8.05 -6.35
CA GLN A 60 6.76 -7.58 -5.90
C GLN A 60 7.18 -6.28 -6.57
N GLU A 61 6.92 -6.16 -7.86
CA GLU A 61 7.23 -4.93 -8.57
C GLU A 61 6.41 -3.75 -8.03
N ALA A 62 5.14 -4.01 -7.73
CA ALA A 62 4.28 -2.97 -7.16
C ALA A 62 4.78 -2.53 -5.79
N ILE A 63 5.24 -3.47 -4.96
CA ILE A 63 5.80 -3.15 -3.65
C ILE A 63 7.05 -2.29 -3.80
N GLN A 64 7.94 -2.63 -4.73
CA GLN A 64 9.12 -1.83 -4.98
C GLN A 64 8.75 -0.41 -5.42
N PHE A 65 7.73 -0.29 -6.26
CA PHE A 65 7.23 1.02 -6.67
C PHE A 65 6.76 1.83 -5.47
N LEU A 66 5.99 1.20 -4.57
CA LEU A 66 5.52 1.87 -3.36
C LEU A 66 6.68 2.37 -2.52
N GLU A 67 7.69 1.53 -2.33
CA GLU A 67 8.86 1.92 -1.54
C GLU A 67 9.63 3.07 -2.18
N LEU A 68 9.73 3.08 -3.50
CA LEU A 68 10.35 4.19 -4.22
C LEU A 68 9.58 5.50 -4.05
N GLN A 69 8.28 5.41 -3.81
CA GLN A 69 7.47 6.60 -3.55
C GLN A 69 7.56 7.06 -2.09
N GLY A 70 8.35 6.40 -1.28
CA GLY A 70 8.53 6.76 0.12
C GLY A 70 7.54 6.11 1.07
N VAL A 71 6.79 5.13 0.60
CA VAL A 71 5.83 4.40 1.43
C VAL A 71 6.56 3.29 2.17
N LYS A 72 6.34 3.18 3.47
CA LYS A 72 6.87 2.06 4.23
C LYS A 72 5.93 0.88 4.08
N VAL A 73 6.46 -0.24 3.62
CA VAL A 73 5.68 -1.43 3.33
C VAL A 73 6.15 -2.58 4.22
N GLU A 74 5.21 -3.18 4.94
CA GLU A 74 5.50 -4.37 5.74
C GLU A 74 4.48 -5.44 5.39
N GLN A 75 4.95 -6.67 5.19
CA GLN A 75 4.03 -7.77 4.97
C GLN A 75 3.36 -8.13 6.29
N SER A 76 2.03 -8.13 6.30
CA SER A 76 1.25 -8.34 7.51
C SER A 76 0.70 -9.76 7.61
N GLY A 77 0.46 -10.41 6.48
CA GLY A 77 -0.05 -11.76 6.48
C GLY A 77 -0.33 -12.24 5.07
N VAL A 78 -0.69 -13.51 4.98
CA VAL A 78 -1.04 -14.14 3.72
C VAL A 78 -2.43 -14.75 3.86
N SER A 79 -3.32 -14.38 2.94
CA SER A 79 -4.66 -14.95 2.86
C SER A 79 -4.61 -16.24 2.06
N GLN A 80 -5.30 -17.25 2.53
CA GLN A 80 -5.36 -18.54 1.84
C GLN A 80 -6.65 -18.72 1.07
#